data_ec0d2057bb8600964ded1b9dd409a5d3
#
_entry.id   ec0d2057bb8600964ded1b9dd409a5d3
#
_cell.length_a   1.000
_cell.length_b   1.000
_cell.length_c   1.000
_cell.angle_alpha   90.00
_cell.angle_beta   90.00
_cell.angle_gamma   90.00
#
_symmetry.space_group_name_H-M   'P 1'
#
loop_
_entity.id
_entity.type
_entity.pdbx_description
1 polymer ?
#
loop_
_entity_poly.entity_id
_entity_poly.type
_entity_poly.pdbx_seq_one_letter_code
_entity_poly.pdbx_strand_id
1 'polypeptide(L)'
;MALNKLQALKLIQFLNQSIKNPETSLKYKNQFTLLTSVVLSAQCTDTNVNNVTKDIYKKYYTPKHFADLGIKKIKKMIKSIGLFNMKAKNLYNLSKILVEKHQSKVPNNFDDLINLPGVGRKTANVVLNAAFNKPTIAVDTHVFRVSNRTGLTNGKNPNQVEEQLLKILPNKYLKKAHHLILLHGRYICKSRNPLCTKCIINKICLYKDKNV
;
A
#
# COMPACT_ATOMS: atom_id res chain seq x y z
N MET A 1 -6.95 -15.11 21.25
CA MET A 1 -5.60 -15.73 21.20
C MET A 1 -4.83 -15.12 20.06
N ALA A 2 -3.52 -14.99 20.18
CA ALA A 2 -2.63 -14.53 19.11
C ALA A 2 -1.55 -15.58 18.84
N LEU A 3 -1.02 -15.61 17.61
CA LEU A 3 0.08 -16.48 17.23
C LEU A 3 1.37 -16.04 17.97
N ASN A 4 2.21 -16.99 18.29
CA ASN A 4 3.58 -16.67 18.74
C ASN A 4 4.49 -16.36 17.53
N LYS A 5 5.71 -15.88 17.78
CA LYS A 5 6.66 -15.47 16.71
C LYS A 5 6.99 -16.61 15.73
N LEU A 6 7.12 -17.85 16.22
CA LEU A 6 7.43 -19.01 15.37
C LEU A 6 6.25 -19.35 14.45
N GLN A 7 5.04 -19.32 14.98
CA GLN A 7 3.82 -19.56 14.19
C GLN A 7 3.60 -18.45 13.16
N ALA A 8 3.81 -17.19 13.54
CA ALA A 8 3.73 -16.07 12.62
C ALA A 8 4.76 -16.16 11.48
N LEU A 9 6.00 -16.58 11.82
CA LEU A 9 7.04 -16.85 10.82
C LEU A 9 6.62 -17.96 9.84
N LYS A 10 6.13 -19.10 10.34
CA LYS A 10 5.63 -20.18 9.48
C LYS A 10 4.49 -19.72 8.59
N LEU A 11 3.55 -18.95 9.12
CA LEU A 11 2.43 -18.42 8.35
C LEU A 11 2.90 -17.55 7.19
N ILE A 12 3.79 -16.58 7.44
CA ILE A 12 4.27 -15.68 6.39
C ILE A 12 5.15 -16.43 5.35
N GLN A 13 5.87 -17.46 5.77
CA GLN A 13 6.63 -18.34 4.86
C GLN A 13 5.71 -19.09 3.91
N PHE A 14 4.61 -19.68 4.39
CA PHE A 14 3.63 -20.35 3.51
C PHE A 14 3.00 -19.37 2.52
N LEU A 15 2.63 -18.16 2.96
CA LEU A 15 2.13 -17.14 2.04
C LEU A 15 3.19 -16.77 0.99
N ASN A 16 4.45 -16.62 1.38
CA ASN A 16 5.54 -16.29 0.45
C ASN A 16 5.82 -17.41 -0.57
N GLN A 17 5.61 -18.66 -0.20
CA GLN A 17 5.72 -19.80 -1.13
C GLN A 17 4.54 -19.84 -2.12
N SER A 18 3.33 -19.48 -1.69
CA SER A 18 2.13 -19.56 -2.50
C SER A 18 1.93 -18.38 -3.45
N ILE A 19 2.52 -17.23 -3.16
CA ILE A 19 2.36 -15.98 -3.92
C ILE A 19 3.69 -15.61 -4.59
N LYS A 20 3.78 -15.86 -5.90
CA LYS A 20 5.04 -15.71 -6.65
C LYS A 20 5.56 -14.26 -6.74
N ASN A 21 4.68 -13.28 -6.95
CA ASN A 21 5.04 -11.87 -7.16
C ASN A 21 4.26 -10.96 -6.19
N PRO A 22 4.70 -10.85 -4.91
CA PRO A 22 4.03 -10.01 -3.92
C PRO A 22 4.46 -8.54 -4.05
N GLU A 23 4.09 -7.90 -5.16
CA GLU A 23 4.45 -6.52 -5.49
C GLU A 23 3.22 -5.69 -5.82
N THR A 24 3.39 -4.36 -5.84
CA THR A 24 2.33 -3.45 -6.26
C THR A 24 2.01 -3.63 -7.75
N SER A 25 0.72 -3.61 -8.10
CA SER A 25 0.26 -3.60 -9.49
C SER A 25 0.32 -2.21 -10.13
N LEU A 26 0.61 -1.16 -9.37
CA LEU A 26 0.80 0.20 -9.90
C LEU A 26 2.06 0.27 -10.77
N LYS A 27 1.93 0.85 -11.96
CA LYS A 27 3.06 1.11 -12.87
C LYS A 27 3.65 2.49 -12.61
N TYR A 28 4.97 2.57 -12.49
CA TYR A 28 5.69 3.81 -12.23
C TYR A 28 7.08 3.80 -12.88
N LYS A 29 7.68 4.97 -13.04
CA LYS A 29 9.04 5.14 -13.61
C LYS A 29 10.10 5.42 -12.53
N ASN A 30 9.71 6.14 -11.49
CA ASN A 30 10.60 6.59 -10.43
C ASN A 30 9.82 6.80 -9.12
N GLN A 31 10.49 7.20 -8.06
CA GLN A 31 9.90 7.42 -6.73
C GLN A 31 8.76 8.44 -6.74
N PHE A 32 8.86 9.52 -7.53
CA PHE A 32 7.81 10.53 -7.64
C PHE A 32 6.56 9.97 -8.34
N THR A 33 6.72 9.26 -9.43
CA THR A 33 5.58 8.63 -10.13
C THR A 33 4.95 7.51 -9.31
N LEU A 34 5.71 6.80 -8.47
CA LEU A 34 5.14 5.89 -7.48
C LEU A 34 4.30 6.65 -6.46
N LEU A 35 4.84 7.71 -5.83
CA LEU A 35 4.12 8.53 -4.86
C LEU A 35 2.80 9.05 -5.45
N THR A 36 2.85 9.62 -6.66
CA THR A 36 1.66 10.15 -7.33
C THR A 36 0.65 9.03 -7.66
N SER A 37 1.10 7.87 -8.12
CA SER A 37 0.22 6.71 -8.38
C SER A 37 -0.46 6.22 -7.10
N VAL A 38 0.26 6.15 -5.97
CA VAL A 38 -0.32 5.75 -4.68
C VAL A 38 -1.35 6.78 -4.19
N VAL A 39 -1.09 8.08 -4.33
CA VAL A 39 -2.07 9.13 -4.02
C VAL A 39 -3.31 9.03 -4.91
N LEU A 40 -3.13 8.74 -6.20
CA LEU A 40 -4.25 8.56 -7.13
C LEU A 40 -5.06 7.28 -6.86
N SER A 41 -4.45 6.23 -6.30
CA SER A 41 -5.12 4.94 -6.03
C SER A 41 -6.10 4.98 -4.84
N ALA A 42 -6.11 6.04 -4.03
CA ALA A 42 -7.10 6.21 -2.98
C ALA A 42 -8.53 6.17 -3.57
N GLN A 43 -9.35 5.18 -3.16
CA GLN A 43 -10.70 4.94 -3.71
C GLN A 43 -10.74 4.80 -5.24
N CYS A 44 -9.72 4.20 -5.82
CA CYS A 44 -9.63 3.94 -7.25
C CYS A 44 -8.88 2.63 -7.49
N THR A 45 -9.23 1.90 -8.54
CA THR A 45 -8.54 0.65 -8.89
C THR A 45 -7.17 0.94 -9.49
N ASP A 46 -6.18 0.08 -9.21
CA ASP A 46 -4.83 0.20 -9.78
C ASP A 46 -4.86 0.17 -11.31
N THR A 47 -5.76 -0.61 -11.89
CA THR A 47 -5.97 -0.68 -13.35
C THR A 47 -6.37 0.69 -13.93
N ASN A 48 -7.32 1.38 -13.29
CA ASN A 48 -7.73 2.71 -13.75
C ASN A 48 -6.61 3.73 -13.58
N VAL A 49 -5.90 3.70 -12.44
CA VAL A 49 -4.72 4.56 -12.23
C VAL A 49 -3.68 4.31 -13.32
N ASN A 50 -3.33 3.05 -13.60
CA ASN A 50 -2.36 2.70 -14.63
C ASN A 50 -2.78 3.19 -16.02
N ASN A 51 -4.04 3.03 -16.39
CA ASN A 51 -4.57 3.48 -17.69
C ASN A 51 -4.43 4.99 -17.85
N VAL A 52 -4.77 5.76 -16.82
CA VAL A 52 -4.68 7.23 -16.81
C VAL A 52 -3.22 7.70 -16.80
N THR A 53 -2.38 7.08 -16.00
CA THR A 53 -1.00 7.56 -15.81
C THR A 53 -0.03 7.12 -16.90
N LYS A 54 -0.37 6.11 -17.69
CA LYS A 54 0.48 5.57 -18.78
C LYS A 54 1.03 6.65 -19.71
N ASP A 55 0.17 7.52 -20.21
CA ASP A 55 0.58 8.57 -21.15
C ASP A 55 1.08 9.83 -20.43
N ILE A 56 0.56 10.09 -19.22
CA ILE A 56 1.02 11.20 -18.39
C ILE A 56 2.50 11.02 -18.06
N TYR A 57 2.91 9.85 -17.58
CA TYR A 57 4.28 9.59 -17.15
C TYR A 57 5.30 9.45 -18.30
N LYS A 58 4.85 9.38 -19.56
CA LYS A 58 5.76 9.52 -20.71
C LYS A 58 6.36 10.92 -20.77
N LYS A 59 5.56 11.95 -20.44
CA LYS A 59 5.92 13.38 -20.56
C LYS A 59 6.21 14.04 -19.22
N TYR A 60 5.45 13.70 -18.16
CA TYR A 60 5.46 14.36 -16.86
C TYR A 60 5.77 13.36 -15.77
N TYR A 61 7.00 13.29 -15.28
CA TYR A 61 7.49 12.29 -14.32
C TYR A 61 8.39 12.88 -13.21
N THR A 62 8.42 14.22 -13.08
CA THR A 62 9.16 14.91 -12.01
C THR A 62 8.25 15.85 -11.23
N PRO A 63 8.57 16.20 -9.96
CA PRO A 63 7.85 17.21 -9.20
C PRO A 63 7.73 18.54 -9.95
N LYS A 64 8.81 19.01 -10.58
CA LYS A 64 8.82 20.25 -11.35
C LYS A 64 7.78 20.22 -12.49
N HIS A 65 7.70 19.14 -13.26
CA HIS A 65 6.69 19.01 -14.30
C HIS A 65 5.26 19.22 -13.77
N PHE A 66 4.92 18.62 -12.62
CA PHE A 66 3.57 18.74 -12.04
C PHE A 66 3.33 20.14 -11.45
N ALA A 67 4.34 20.77 -10.86
CA ALA A 67 4.26 22.16 -10.39
C ALA A 67 4.04 23.14 -11.56
N ASP A 68 4.72 22.94 -12.69
CA ASP A 68 4.60 23.80 -13.88
C ASP A 68 3.25 23.59 -14.63
N LEU A 69 2.66 22.40 -14.57
CA LEU A 69 1.37 22.11 -15.19
C LEU A 69 0.21 22.92 -14.61
N GLY A 70 0.23 23.21 -13.32
CA GLY A 70 -0.85 23.85 -12.61
C GLY A 70 -2.08 22.95 -12.40
N ILE A 71 -2.94 23.33 -11.45
CA ILE A 71 -4.09 22.53 -11.02
C ILE A 71 -5.07 22.23 -12.17
N LYS A 72 -5.37 23.25 -13.03
CA LYS A 72 -6.36 23.10 -14.11
C LYS A 72 -5.96 22.00 -15.10
N LYS A 73 -4.69 21.93 -15.48
CA LYS A 73 -4.20 20.93 -16.45
C LYS A 73 -4.13 19.54 -15.81
N ILE A 74 -3.66 19.44 -14.55
CA ILE A 74 -3.69 18.17 -13.80
C ILE A 74 -5.13 17.63 -13.69
N LYS A 75 -6.11 18.46 -13.32
CA LYS A 75 -7.54 18.07 -13.29
C LYS A 75 -8.00 17.45 -14.60
N LYS A 76 -7.69 18.10 -15.74
CA LYS A 76 -8.05 17.60 -17.07
C LYS A 76 -7.45 16.22 -17.32
N MET A 77 -6.19 16.03 -16.95
CA MET A 77 -5.46 14.78 -17.19
C MET A 77 -5.97 13.60 -16.37
N ILE A 78 -6.45 13.83 -15.13
CA ILE A 78 -6.92 12.77 -14.23
C ILE A 78 -8.45 12.74 -14.06
N LYS A 79 -9.22 13.33 -14.97
CA LYS A 79 -10.69 13.51 -14.87
C LYS A 79 -11.46 12.20 -14.63
N SER A 80 -10.97 11.08 -15.15
CA SER A 80 -11.59 9.76 -14.97
C SER A 80 -11.28 9.08 -13.62
N ILE A 81 -10.44 9.69 -12.78
CA ILE A 81 -10.12 9.19 -11.45
C ILE A 81 -11.10 9.79 -10.43
N GLY A 82 -11.70 8.93 -9.59
CA GLY A 82 -12.59 9.40 -8.51
C GLY A 82 -11.91 10.45 -7.63
N LEU A 83 -12.68 11.46 -7.18
CA LEU A 83 -12.18 12.59 -6.37
C LEU A 83 -11.09 13.43 -7.07
N PHE A 84 -11.10 13.47 -8.40
CA PHE A 84 -10.05 14.10 -9.21
C PHE A 84 -9.78 15.57 -8.86
N ASN A 85 -10.78 16.31 -8.41
CA ASN A 85 -10.62 17.72 -8.02
C ASN A 85 -9.66 17.86 -6.82
N MET A 86 -9.91 17.09 -5.76
CA MET A 86 -9.07 17.07 -4.56
C MET A 86 -7.69 16.48 -4.88
N LYS A 87 -7.64 15.37 -5.61
CA LYS A 87 -6.38 14.72 -6.00
C LYS A 87 -5.51 15.64 -6.85
N ALA A 88 -6.07 16.38 -7.80
CA ALA A 88 -5.30 17.34 -8.59
C ALA A 88 -4.71 18.47 -7.73
N LYS A 89 -5.50 19.01 -6.78
CA LYS A 89 -4.99 19.99 -5.82
C LYS A 89 -3.85 19.41 -4.97
N ASN A 90 -4.02 18.18 -4.48
CA ASN A 90 -3.00 17.49 -3.70
C ASN A 90 -1.72 17.25 -4.52
N LEU A 91 -1.83 16.73 -5.75
CA LEU A 91 -0.67 16.50 -6.63
C LEU A 91 0.08 17.78 -6.95
N TYR A 92 -0.62 18.86 -7.24
CA TYR A 92 0.00 20.16 -7.48
C TYR A 92 0.75 20.66 -6.24
N ASN A 93 0.09 20.69 -5.08
CA ASN A 93 0.67 21.22 -3.85
C ASN A 93 1.83 20.37 -3.34
N LEU A 94 1.70 19.03 -3.35
CA LEU A 94 2.82 18.16 -2.97
C LEU A 94 4.02 18.34 -3.90
N SER A 95 3.78 18.57 -5.20
CA SER A 95 4.84 18.79 -6.17
C SER A 95 5.57 20.13 -5.91
N LYS A 96 4.83 21.19 -5.58
CA LYS A 96 5.43 22.46 -5.15
C LYS A 96 6.29 22.29 -3.90
N ILE A 97 5.78 21.62 -2.88
CA ILE A 97 6.53 21.37 -1.64
C ILE A 97 7.81 20.57 -1.94
N LEU A 98 7.73 19.54 -2.79
CA LEU A 98 8.91 18.76 -3.18
C LEU A 98 9.96 19.62 -3.90
N VAL A 99 9.54 20.54 -4.77
CA VAL A 99 10.47 21.47 -5.44
C VAL A 99 11.09 22.45 -4.44
N GLU A 100 10.26 23.08 -3.61
CA GLU A 100 10.67 24.17 -2.73
C GLU A 100 11.48 23.70 -1.51
N LYS A 101 11.10 22.54 -0.91
CA LYS A 101 11.66 22.08 0.37
C LYS A 101 12.51 20.81 0.27
N HIS A 102 12.36 20.01 -0.79
CA HIS A 102 13.01 18.71 -0.90
C HIS A 102 13.85 18.53 -2.16
N GLN A 103 14.29 19.62 -2.78
CA GLN A 103 15.18 19.60 -3.98
C GLN A 103 14.63 18.70 -5.10
N SER A 104 13.31 18.71 -5.31
CA SER A 104 12.60 17.84 -6.26
C SER A 104 12.77 16.35 -6.01
N LYS A 105 13.12 15.92 -4.80
CA LYS A 105 13.22 14.50 -4.39
C LYS A 105 12.07 14.11 -3.48
N VAL A 106 11.65 12.86 -3.56
CA VAL A 106 10.68 12.30 -2.61
C VAL A 106 11.40 12.01 -1.29
N PRO A 107 10.90 12.48 -0.14
CA PRO A 107 11.49 12.18 1.17
C PRO A 107 11.54 10.68 1.45
N ASN A 108 12.58 10.22 2.12
CA ASN A 108 12.77 8.82 2.52
C ASN A 108 12.50 8.55 4.00
N ASN A 109 11.77 9.45 4.66
CA ASN A 109 11.34 9.30 6.06
C ASN A 109 9.83 9.52 6.17
N PHE A 110 9.28 8.99 7.26
CA PHE A 110 7.83 8.96 7.48
C PHE A 110 7.24 10.35 7.73
N ASP A 111 7.91 11.15 8.56
CA ASP A 111 7.39 12.45 9.02
C ASP A 111 7.30 13.46 7.87
N ASP A 112 8.30 13.54 7.02
CA ASP A 112 8.25 14.40 5.84
C ASP A 112 7.20 13.93 4.83
N LEU A 113 7.03 12.60 4.67
CA LEU A 113 6.03 12.07 3.74
C LEU A 113 4.60 12.39 4.18
N ILE A 114 4.26 12.22 5.47
CA ILE A 114 2.89 12.49 5.94
C ILE A 114 2.53 13.97 5.94
N ASN A 115 3.53 14.87 5.89
CA ASN A 115 3.33 16.31 5.75
C ASN A 115 3.01 16.73 4.30
N LEU A 116 3.15 15.81 3.32
CA LEU A 116 2.78 16.09 1.94
C LEU A 116 1.27 16.01 1.72
N PRO A 117 0.66 16.96 0.99
CA PRO A 117 -0.77 16.94 0.69
C PRO A 117 -1.23 15.64 0.02
N GLY A 118 -2.24 14.99 0.60
CA GLY A 118 -2.80 13.74 0.10
C GLY A 118 -2.01 12.48 0.49
N VAL A 119 -0.99 12.61 1.33
CA VAL A 119 -0.19 11.50 1.85
C VAL A 119 -0.58 11.23 3.30
N GLY A 120 -1.33 10.17 3.53
CA GLY A 120 -1.62 9.66 4.87
C GLY A 120 -0.64 8.54 5.27
N ARG A 121 -0.78 8.03 6.50
CA ARG A 121 0.05 6.96 7.07
C ARG A 121 0.21 5.77 6.14
N LYS A 122 -0.91 5.27 5.58
CA LYS A 122 -0.89 4.14 4.64
C LYS A 122 -0.05 4.45 3.40
N THR A 123 -0.25 5.62 2.79
CA THR A 123 0.49 6.05 1.60
C THR A 123 1.99 6.17 1.89
N ALA A 124 2.35 6.80 3.02
CA ALA A 124 3.74 6.92 3.44
C ALA A 124 4.42 5.55 3.59
N ASN A 125 3.77 4.60 4.27
CA ASN A 125 4.29 3.24 4.44
C ASN A 125 4.46 2.49 3.11
N VAL A 126 3.51 2.62 2.17
CA VAL A 126 3.64 2.03 0.82
C VAL A 126 4.84 2.62 0.09
N VAL A 127 5.00 3.95 0.11
CA VAL A 127 6.10 4.63 -0.59
C VAL A 127 7.45 4.28 0.05
N LEU A 128 7.56 4.29 1.37
CA LEU A 128 8.78 3.90 2.08
C LEU A 128 9.19 2.46 1.77
N ASN A 129 8.22 1.57 1.73
CA ASN A 129 8.47 0.16 1.41
C ASN A 129 8.89 -0.01 -0.04
N ALA A 130 8.10 0.47 -1.00
CA ALA A 130 8.30 0.17 -2.43
C ALA A 130 9.40 1.01 -3.08
N ALA A 131 9.56 2.30 -2.68
CA ALA A 131 10.56 3.19 -3.28
C ALA A 131 11.91 3.18 -2.56
N PHE A 132 11.92 2.91 -1.24
CA PHE A 132 13.12 3.04 -0.41
C PHE A 132 13.53 1.76 0.31
N ASN A 133 12.85 0.64 0.03
CA ASN A 133 13.12 -0.66 0.67
C ASN A 133 13.08 -0.64 2.21
N LYS A 134 12.33 0.29 2.81
CA LYS A 134 12.19 0.37 4.26
C LYS A 134 11.30 -0.79 4.76
N PRO A 135 11.57 -1.35 5.95
CA PRO A 135 10.77 -2.43 6.54
C PRO A 135 9.47 -1.88 7.16
N THR A 136 8.63 -1.25 6.33
CA THR A 136 7.30 -0.75 6.72
C THR A 136 6.22 -1.67 6.23
N ILE A 137 5.04 -1.61 6.85
CA ILE A 137 3.86 -2.34 6.42
C ILE A 137 2.65 -1.41 6.40
N ALA A 138 2.01 -1.29 5.25
CA ALA A 138 0.76 -0.57 5.14
C ALA A 138 -0.41 -1.48 5.56
N VAL A 139 -1.34 -0.98 6.38
CA VAL A 139 -2.52 -1.73 6.79
C VAL A 139 -3.74 -1.18 6.07
N ASP A 140 -4.24 -1.95 5.11
CA ASP A 140 -5.53 -1.72 4.46
C ASP A 140 -6.61 -2.65 5.04
N THR A 141 -7.81 -2.59 4.49
CA THR A 141 -8.94 -3.44 4.93
C THR A 141 -8.66 -4.94 4.79
N HIS A 142 -7.87 -5.36 3.80
CA HIS A 142 -7.47 -6.76 3.63
C HIS A 142 -6.44 -7.17 4.66
N VAL A 143 -5.37 -6.38 4.82
CA VAL A 143 -4.32 -6.63 5.81
C VAL A 143 -4.91 -6.64 7.22
N PHE A 144 -5.75 -5.65 7.55
CA PHE A 144 -6.44 -5.59 8.84
C PHE A 144 -7.25 -6.86 9.13
N ARG A 145 -8.11 -7.24 8.18
CA ARG A 145 -8.98 -8.42 8.34
C ARG A 145 -8.18 -9.71 8.46
N VAL A 146 -7.25 -9.94 7.54
CA VAL A 146 -6.48 -11.19 7.50
C VAL A 146 -5.62 -11.33 8.73
N SER A 147 -4.91 -10.28 9.13
CA SER A 147 -4.04 -10.32 10.31
C SER A 147 -4.81 -10.66 11.59
N ASN A 148 -5.97 -10.04 11.79
CA ASN A 148 -6.80 -10.34 12.95
C ASN A 148 -7.46 -11.73 12.87
N ARG A 149 -7.99 -12.15 11.72
CA ARG A 149 -8.60 -13.49 11.54
C ARG A 149 -7.59 -14.61 11.77
N THR A 150 -6.39 -14.44 11.23
CA THR A 150 -5.37 -15.50 11.34
C THR A 150 -4.72 -15.57 12.71
N GLY A 151 -4.90 -14.56 13.54
CA GLY A 151 -4.26 -14.43 14.85
C GLY A 151 -2.84 -13.84 14.78
N LEU A 152 -2.40 -13.32 13.64
CA LEU A 152 -1.16 -12.52 13.57
C LEU A 152 -1.23 -11.29 14.47
N THR A 153 -2.42 -10.71 14.58
CA THR A 153 -2.71 -9.55 15.42
C THR A 153 -4.07 -9.67 16.08
N ASN A 154 -4.35 -8.76 17.04
CA ASN A 154 -5.66 -8.56 17.66
C ASN A 154 -6.00 -7.07 17.78
N GLY A 155 -5.44 -6.24 16.89
CA GLY A 155 -5.59 -4.79 16.93
C GLY A 155 -7.01 -4.33 16.59
N LYS A 156 -7.50 -3.33 17.32
CA LYS A 156 -8.85 -2.75 17.14
C LYS A 156 -8.90 -1.73 15.99
N ASN A 157 -7.75 -1.23 15.57
CA ASN A 157 -7.64 -0.27 14.46
C ASN A 157 -6.36 -0.54 13.63
N PRO A 158 -6.23 0.05 12.43
CA PRO A 158 -5.09 -0.18 11.55
C PRO A 158 -3.73 0.13 12.17
N ASN A 159 -3.62 1.16 13.02
CA ASN A 159 -2.35 1.53 13.65
C ASN A 159 -1.87 0.45 14.63
N GLN A 160 -2.77 -0.08 15.45
CA GLN A 160 -2.44 -1.19 16.36
C GLN A 160 -2.03 -2.45 15.60
N VAL A 161 -2.71 -2.76 14.49
CA VAL A 161 -2.34 -3.90 13.64
C VAL A 161 -0.96 -3.68 13.01
N GLU A 162 -0.65 -2.48 12.54
CA GLU A 162 0.67 -2.13 12.01
C GLU A 162 1.76 -2.37 13.06
N GLU A 163 1.60 -1.80 14.26
CA GLU A 163 2.57 -1.96 15.36
C GLU A 163 2.78 -3.42 15.76
N GLN A 164 1.70 -4.20 15.84
CA GLN A 164 1.78 -5.62 16.17
C GLN A 164 2.48 -6.42 15.07
N LEU A 165 2.20 -6.13 13.79
CA LEU A 165 2.86 -6.78 12.66
C LEU A 165 4.37 -6.46 12.63
N LEU A 166 4.76 -5.22 12.89
CA LEU A 166 6.17 -4.81 12.98
C LEU A 166 6.91 -5.53 14.12
N LYS A 167 6.21 -5.85 15.23
CA LYS A 167 6.80 -6.57 16.38
C LYS A 167 6.91 -8.08 16.16
N ILE A 168 5.93 -8.68 15.46
CA ILE A 168 5.84 -10.14 15.34
C ILE A 168 6.56 -10.68 14.10
N LEU A 169 6.60 -9.91 12.99
CA LEU A 169 7.21 -10.35 11.74
C LEU A 169 8.70 -9.96 11.67
N PRO A 170 9.58 -10.88 11.23
CA PRO A 170 10.98 -10.54 10.98
C PRO A 170 11.12 -9.49 9.87
N ASN A 171 12.06 -8.56 10.02
CA ASN A 171 12.33 -7.46 9.07
C ASN A 171 12.47 -7.92 7.62
N LYS A 172 13.10 -9.07 7.38
CA LYS A 172 13.26 -9.64 6.03
C LYS A 172 11.95 -9.93 5.29
N TYR A 173 10.84 -10.12 6.02
CA TYR A 173 9.51 -10.35 5.44
C TYR A 173 8.67 -9.09 5.37
N LEU A 174 8.92 -8.05 6.17
CA LEU A 174 8.11 -6.83 6.21
C LEU A 174 7.97 -6.18 4.84
N LYS A 175 9.03 -6.22 4.03
CA LYS A 175 9.01 -5.69 2.66
C LYS A 175 7.92 -6.34 1.78
N LYS A 176 7.68 -7.64 1.95
CA LYS A 176 6.70 -8.41 1.17
C LYS A 176 5.38 -8.62 1.91
N ALA A 177 5.37 -8.50 3.24
CA ALA A 177 4.25 -8.87 4.09
C ALA A 177 2.94 -8.16 3.72
N HIS A 178 3.01 -6.86 3.41
CA HIS A 178 1.83 -6.12 2.94
C HIS A 178 1.14 -6.83 1.78
N HIS A 179 1.87 -7.08 0.69
CA HIS A 179 1.31 -7.69 -0.51
C HIS A 179 0.94 -9.16 -0.32
N LEU A 180 1.71 -9.92 0.46
CA LEU A 180 1.38 -11.31 0.80
C LEU A 180 0.03 -11.39 1.52
N ILE A 181 -0.15 -10.60 2.56
CA ILE A 181 -1.38 -10.60 3.35
C ILE A 181 -2.56 -10.00 2.55
N LEU A 182 -2.31 -8.90 1.80
CA LEU A 182 -3.31 -8.26 0.94
C LEU A 182 -3.83 -9.23 -0.13
N LEU A 183 -2.94 -9.86 -0.90
CA LEU A 183 -3.32 -10.77 -1.98
C LEU A 183 -4.03 -12.01 -1.44
N HIS A 184 -3.55 -12.57 -0.32
CA HIS A 184 -4.26 -13.64 0.38
C HIS A 184 -5.67 -13.22 0.79
N GLY A 185 -5.83 -12.00 1.32
CA GLY A 185 -7.13 -11.43 1.68
C GLY A 185 -8.06 -11.19 0.49
N ARG A 186 -7.49 -10.84 -0.66
CA ARG A 186 -8.25 -10.57 -1.88
C ARG A 186 -8.79 -11.85 -2.52
N TYR A 187 -8.00 -12.91 -2.55
CA TYR A 187 -8.32 -14.10 -3.33
C TYR A 187 -8.78 -15.30 -2.49
N ILE A 188 -8.26 -15.50 -1.29
CA ILE A 188 -8.53 -16.65 -0.44
C ILE A 188 -9.34 -16.28 0.81
N CYS A 189 -8.78 -15.44 1.70
CA CYS A 189 -9.43 -15.03 2.94
C CYS A 189 -10.38 -13.85 2.70
N LYS A 190 -11.40 -14.07 1.86
CA LYS A 190 -12.41 -13.07 1.49
C LYS A 190 -13.20 -12.59 2.72
N SER A 191 -13.81 -11.39 2.65
CA SER A 191 -14.63 -10.85 3.74
C SER A 191 -15.87 -11.73 4.01
N ARG A 192 -16.54 -12.13 2.94
CA ARG A 192 -17.65 -13.11 2.95
C ARG A 192 -17.18 -14.41 2.30
N ASN A 193 -17.60 -15.54 2.82
CA ASN A 193 -17.28 -16.88 2.30
C ASN A 193 -15.78 -17.09 2.02
N PRO A 194 -14.91 -17.04 3.04
CA PRO A 194 -13.49 -17.32 2.88
C PRO A 194 -13.28 -18.76 2.40
N LEU A 195 -12.31 -18.98 1.50
CA LEU A 195 -12.00 -20.28 0.91
C LEU A 195 -11.08 -21.10 1.84
N CYS A 196 -11.56 -21.44 3.04
CA CYS A 196 -10.74 -22.04 4.09
C CYS A 196 -10.24 -23.45 3.73
N THR A 197 -11.01 -24.24 2.98
CA THR A 197 -10.60 -25.57 2.48
C THR A 197 -9.41 -25.50 1.51
N LYS A 198 -9.27 -24.41 0.74
CA LYS A 198 -8.16 -24.16 -0.20
C LYS A 198 -7.05 -23.32 0.41
N CYS A 199 -7.13 -22.97 1.70
CA CYS A 199 -6.22 -22.03 2.33
C CYS A 199 -4.94 -22.74 2.82
N ILE A 200 -3.79 -22.37 2.26
CA ILE A 200 -2.49 -22.97 2.62
C ILE A 200 -2.10 -22.78 4.09
N ILE A 201 -2.65 -21.74 4.74
CA ILE A 201 -2.38 -21.44 6.15
C ILE A 201 -3.50 -21.93 7.08
N ASN A 202 -4.46 -22.75 6.60
CA ASN A 202 -5.63 -23.19 7.38
C ASN A 202 -5.24 -23.83 8.71
N LYS A 203 -4.24 -24.73 8.72
CA LYS A 203 -3.78 -25.45 9.93
C LYS A 203 -3.20 -24.54 11.02
N ILE A 204 -2.64 -23.38 10.65
CA ILE A 204 -2.03 -22.41 11.59
C ILE A 204 -3.02 -21.29 11.97
N CYS A 205 -4.00 -21.04 11.10
CA CYS A 205 -4.96 -19.94 11.25
C CYS A 205 -5.85 -20.14 12.46
N LEU A 206 -6.01 -19.10 13.29
CA LEU A 206 -6.85 -19.11 14.51
C LEU A 206 -8.30 -18.65 14.27
N TYR A 207 -8.70 -18.43 13.02
CA TYR A 207 -10.09 -18.06 12.70
C TYR A 207 -11.07 -19.16 13.13
N LYS A 208 -12.10 -18.80 13.92
CA LYS A 208 -13.05 -19.78 14.48
C LYS A 208 -14.12 -20.22 13.47
N ASP A 209 -14.58 -19.27 12.63
CA ASP A 209 -15.69 -19.51 11.68
C ASP A 209 -15.16 -19.94 10.31
N LYS A 210 -14.31 -20.95 10.29
CA LYS A 210 -13.75 -21.49 9.04
C LYS A 210 -14.82 -22.22 8.24
N ASN A 211 -14.92 -21.92 6.96
CA ASN A 211 -15.68 -22.73 5.99
C ASN A 211 -14.83 -23.95 5.60
N VAL A 212 -14.90 -25.00 6.37
CA VAL A 212 -14.22 -26.31 6.17
C VAL A 212 -15.22 -27.41 6.09
#